data_24e9690704115e7eaad523fda976afcd
#
_entry.id   24e9690704115e7eaad523fda976afcd
#
_cell.length_a   1.000
_cell.length_b   1.000
_cell.length_c   1.000
_cell.angle_alpha   90.00
_cell.angle_beta   90.00
_cell.angle_gamma   90.00
#
_symmetry.space_group_name_H-M   'P 1'
#
loop_
_entity.id
_entity.type
_entity.pdbx_description
1 polymer ?
#
loop_
_entity_poly.entity_id
_entity_poly.type
_entity_poly.pdbx_seq_one_letter_code
_entity_poly.pdbx_strand_id
1 'polypeptide(L)'
;MKKLALFLTALSFLASTVSFTGCSKTVKPGDVQGYDEGEQYLSMWVHTIEDTPEGEAYKKSVDSFNEKYNGTYFADIEFIPRNDSGGGYSDKINASVMSGDLPDVITVDGPNISAYAANGIIQPLAELSNEEKGVYLDSIIEQGTVDEKLYALGAMESSVGLYYNKSILAEAGIEVPDKDNPWTFTEFLDILEQLKPIMESKNGYPLDMTFPVGEASIYYYASFIWSNGGDLISDDGLMADGYFNSDKNAEVFKFFRGLVEKKYMSSTPIENLFESGRAAFKFDGAWEVNTIYQSYSDIDLGVAPYIVSDNWDGGRYTPTGSWAYAATSKTENIDGATELVKWMSGVESGILLYENTKSMPSTYAAYEQITTFEEDENYKALYEQLRDYGHPRPKTPVYPQVSTSFQQVLEDVALSGKNAEDEMDKSVERINAKLKRYTR
;
A
#
# COMPACT_ATOMS: atom_id res chain seq x y z
N MET A 1 -27.45 54.68 49.35
CA MET A 1 -28.47 54.93 48.35
C MET A 1 -27.76 55.35 47.05
N LYS A 2 -27.40 54.45 46.18
CA LYS A 2 -27.00 54.75 44.82
C LYS A 2 -27.51 53.62 43.91
N LYS A 3 -28.43 54.00 43.02
CA LYS A 3 -29.08 53.10 42.05
C LYS A 3 -28.05 52.66 40.99
N LEU A 4 -27.92 51.36 40.80
CA LEU A 4 -27.14 50.76 39.72
C LEU A 4 -28.12 50.45 38.56
N ALA A 5 -27.93 51.12 37.44
CA ALA A 5 -28.70 50.88 36.21
C ALA A 5 -28.08 49.69 35.43
N LEU A 6 -28.91 48.66 35.18
CA LEU A 6 -28.56 47.57 34.30
C LEU A 6 -28.75 48.00 32.81
N PHE A 7 -27.67 48.01 32.04
CA PHE A 7 -27.73 48.08 30.57
C PHE A 7 -27.81 46.65 30.02
N LEU A 8 -28.96 46.28 29.47
CA LEU A 8 -29.11 45.11 28.61
C LEU A 8 -28.67 45.49 27.18
N THR A 9 -27.55 44.99 26.76
CA THR A 9 -27.16 44.97 25.32
C THR A 9 -27.64 43.66 24.73
N ALA A 10 -28.64 43.73 23.85
CA ALA A 10 -29.10 42.62 23.04
C ALA A 10 -28.06 42.37 21.93
N LEU A 11 -27.32 41.25 22.00
CA LEU A 11 -26.46 40.78 20.96
C LEU A 11 -27.30 39.94 20.01
N SER A 12 -27.62 40.50 18.84
CA SER A 12 -28.27 39.80 17.75
C SER A 12 -27.25 38.85 17.11
N PHE A 13 -27.35 37.54 17.37
CA PHE A 13 -26.67 36.51 16.61
C PHE A 13 -27.31 36.39 15.23
N LEU A 14 -26.66 36.95 14.21
CA LEU A 14 -26.93 36.57 12.82
C LEU A 14 -26.34 35.17 12.62
N ALA A 15 -27.20 34.14 12.67
CA ALA A 15 -26.87 32.81 12.21
C ALA A 15 -26.75 32.85 10.68
N SER A 16 -25.54 33.07 10.17
CA SER A 16 -25.23 32.78 8.78
C SER A 16 -25.19 31.26 8.62
N THR A 17 -26.28 30.68 8.14
CA THR A 17 -26.32 29.32 7.60
C THR A 17 -25.43 29.27 6.38
N VAL A 18 -24.17 28.87 6.57
CA VAL A 18 -23.33 28.42 5.47
C VAL A 18 -23.92 27.09 5.01
N SER A 19 -24.76 27.14 3.99
CA SER A 19 -25.18 25.97 3.26
C SER A 19 -23.94 25.43 2.53
N PHE A 20 -23.34 24.38 3.08
CA PHE A 20 -22.43 23.52 2.32
C PHE A 20 -23.27 22.78 1.27
N THR A 21 -23.55 23.41 0.16
CA THR A 21 -23.94 22.75 -1.07
C THR A 21 -22.65 22.20 -1.68
N GLY A 22 -22.20 21.04 -1.16
CA GLY A 22 -21.21 20.21 -1.84
C GLY A 22 -21.88 19.48 -3.01
N CYS A 23 -22.35 20.23 -4.02
CA CYS A 23 -22.51 19.66 -5.35
C CYS A 23 -21.11 19.55 -5.94
N SER A 24 -20.54 18.38 -6.03
CA SER A 24 -19.50 18.11 -7.02
C SER A 24 -20.17 18.43 -8.36
N LYS A 25 -19.77 19.52 -9.00
CA LYS A 25 -20.16 19.77 -10.38
C LYS A 25 -19.50 18.67 -11.19
N THR A 26 -20.28 17.73 -11.72
CA THR A 26 -19.83 16.89 -12.82
C THR A 26 -19.34 17.83 -13.90
N VAL A 27 -18.04 17.87 -14.14
CA VAL A 27 -17.45 18.69 -15.19
C VAL A 27 -18.02 18.16 -16.50
N LYS A 28 -18.63 19.02 -17.31
CA LYS A 28 -19.13 18.58 -18.60
C LYS A 28 -17.96 18.55 -19.57
N PRO A 29 -17.84 17.54 -20.45
CA PRO A 29 -16.77 17.47 -21.43
C PRO A 29 -16.50 18.79 -22.17
N GLY A 30 -17.53 19.52 -22.59
CA GLY A 30 -17.40 20.80 -23.28
C GLY A 30 -16.85 21.98 -22.45
N ASP A 31 -16.69 21.81 -21.13
CA ASP A 31 -16.09 22.81 -20.24
C ASP A 31 -14.59 22.52 -19.98
N VAL A 32 -14.05 21.41 -20.54
CA VAL A 32 -12.67 20.96 -20.32
C VAL A 32 -11.75 21.54 -21.38
N GLN A 33 -10.66 22.16 -20.95
CA GLN A 33 -9.68 22.76 -21.85
C GLN A 33 -8.93 21.66 -22.62
N GLY A 34 -8.90 21.79 -23.94
CA GLY A 34 -8.18 20.85 -24.83
C GLY A 34 -9.05 19.72 -25.38
N TYR A 35 -10.30 19.55 -24.91
CA TYR A 35 -11.23 18.57 -25.44
C TYR A 35 -11.89 19.04 -26.74
N ASP A 36 -11.86 18.20 -27.75
CA ASP A 36 -12.56 18.40 -29.03
C ASP A 36 -13.84 17.54 -29.09
N GLU A 37 -14.97 18.14 -29.55
CA GLU A 37 -16.29 17.43 -29.58
C GLU A 37 -16.32 16.12 -30.40
N GLY A 38 -15.27 15.82 -31.16
CA GLY A 38 -15.13 14.59 -31.93
C GLY A 38 -14.49 13.44 -31.17
N GLU A 39 -13.89 13.70 -30.01
CA GLU A 39 -13.19 12.70 -29.21
C GLU A 39 -14.11 11.99 -28.22
N GLN A 40 -13.71 10.79 -27.82
CA GLN A 40 -14.36 10.07 -26.73
C GLN A 40 -13.75 10.53 -25.40
N TYR A 41 -14.56 11.20 -24.58
CA TYR A 41 -14.15 11.71 -23.28
C TYR A 41 -14.04 10.58 -22.26
N LEU A 42 -12.93 10.58 -21.49
CA LEU A 42 -12.64 9.65 -20.39
C LEU A 42 -12.31 10.43 -19.12
N SER A 43 -13.06 10.20 -18.08
CA SER A 43 -12.80 10.79 -16.76
C SER A 43 -11.98 9.86 -15.89
N MET A 44 -11.00 10.38 -15.14
CA MET A 44 -10.13 9.61 -14.28
C MET A 44 -9.98 10.24 -12.89
N TRP A 45 -10.07 9.45 -11.82
CA TRP A 45 -9.74 9.89 -10.46
C TRP A 45 -8.48 9.23 -9.96
N VAL A 46 -7.60 10.04 -9.33
CA VAL A 46 -6.36 9.58 -8.70
C VAL A 46 -6.28 9.98 -7.24
N HIS A 47 -5.60 9.16 -6.44
CA HIS A 47 -5.57 9.20 -4.98
C HIS A 47 -4.55 10.18 -4.36
N THR A 48 -4.04 11.13 -5.11
CA THR A 48 -2.97 12.04 -4.71
C THR A 48 -3.36 13.51 -4.91
N ILE A 49 -2.44 14.42 -4.63
CA ILE A 49 -2.55 15.86 -4.84
C ILE A 49 -1.75 16.23 -6.10
N GLU A 50 -2.28 17.12 -6.94
CA GLU A 50 -1.66 17.52 -8.22
C GLU A 50 -0.21 18.01 -8.05
N ASP A 51 0.05 18.89 -7.07
CA ASP A 51 1.35 19.52 -6.82
C ASP A 51 2.32 18.60 -6.03
N THR A 52 2.18 17.28 -6.14
CA THR A 52 3.12 16.29 -5.58
C THR A 52 3.91 15.62 -6.69
N PRO A 53 5.12 15.05 -6.41
CA PRO A 53 5.86 14.31 -7.44
C PRO A 53 5.03 13.20 -8.12
N GLU A 54 4.17 12.52 -7.37
CA GLU A 54 3.25 11.50 -7.89
C GLU A 54 2.15 12.13 -8.76
N GLY A 55 1.54 13.24 -8.30
CA GLY A 55 0.53 13.95 -9.05
C GLY A 55 1.05 14.53 -10.37
N GLU A 56 2.24 15.12 -10.35
CA GLU A 56 2.91 15.60 -11.56
C GLU A 56 3.17 14.47 -12.57
N ALA A 57 3.59 13.29 -12.10
CA ALA A 57 3.79 12.13 -12.96
C ALA A 57 2.49 11.68 -13.61
N TYR A 58 1.40 11.58 -12.85
CA TYR A 58 0.07 11.21 -13.38
C TYR A 58 -0.43 12.25 -14.40
N LYS A 59 -0.28 13.54 -14.11
CA LYS A 59 -0.67 14.59 -15.04
C LYS A 59 0.09 14.50 -16.36
N LYS A 60 1.41 14.41 -16.32
CA LYS A 60 2.26 14.26 -17.51
C LYS A 60 1.91 13.00 -18.32
N SER A 61 1.58 11.89 -17.64
CA SER A 61 1.15 10.65 -18.30
C SER A 61 -0.20 10.82 -19.01
N VAL A 62 -1.17 11.55 -18.41
CA VAL A 62 -2.44 11.86 -19.05
C VAL A 62 -2.25 12.84 -20.22
N ASP A 63 -1.41 13.86 -20.05
CA ASP A 63 -1.09 14.80 -21.13
C ASP A 63 -0.49 14.08 -22.36
N SER A 64 0.44 13.15 -22.13
CA SER A 64 1.03 12.34 -23.21
C SER A 64 0.05 11.33 -23.82
N PHE A 65 -0.92 10.81 -23.05
CA PHE A 65 -2.03 10.02 -23.58
C PHE A 65 -2.86 10.87 -24.55
N ASN A 66 -3.25 12.07 -24.15
CA ASN A 66 -4.05 13.00 -24.96
C ASN A 66 -3.33 13.39 -26.24
N GLU A 67 -2.01 13.58 -26.20
CA GLU A 67 -1.21 13.82 -27.42
C GLU A 67 -1.22 12.62 -28.37
N LYS A 68 -1.01 11.41 -27.85
CA LYS A 68 -0.95 10.18 -28.65
C LYS A 68 -2.27 9.81 -29.28
N TYR A 69 -3.35 9.95 -28.53
CA TYR A 69 -4.70 9.53 -28.95
C TYR A 69 -5.56 10.71 -29.46
N ASN A 70 -4.93 11.86 -29.75
CA ASN A 70 -5.60 13.06 -30.26
C ASN A 70 -6.54 12.72 -31.43
N GLY A 71 -7.77 13.22 -31.37
CA GLY A 71 -8.84 12.94 -32.33
C GLY A 71 -9.56 11.59 -32.10
N THR A 72 -9.16 10.79 -31.09
CA THR A 72 -9.84 9.52 -30.75
C THR A 72 -10.33 9.53 -29.33
N TYR A 73 -9.44 9.75 -28.36
CA TYR A 73 -9.72 9.79 -26.94
C TYR A 73 -9.14 11.06 -26.31
N PHE A 74 -9.85 11.57 -25.31
CA PHE A 74 -9.37 12.63 -24.43
C PHE A 74 -9.61 12.21 -22.98
N ALA A 75 -8.57 12.15 -22.15
CA ALA A 75 -8.64 11.85 -20.73
C ALA A 75 -8.53 13.13 -19.90
N ASP A 76 -9.42 13.25 -18.89
CA ASP A 76 -9.40 14.31 -17.88
C ASP A 76 -9.18 13.71 -16.49
N ILE A 77 -8.29 14.30 -15.70
CA ILE A 77 -7.84 13.76 -14.42
C ILE A 77 -8.30 14.66 -13.26
N GLU A 78 -8.95 14.07 -12.25
CA GLU A 78 -9.29 14.71 -10.98
C GLU A 78 -8.43 14.14 -9.85
N PHE A 79 -7.75 15.02 -9.10
CA PHE A 79 -6.90 14.68 -7.98
C PHE A 79 -7.70 14.72 -6.67
N ILE A 80 -7.75 13.60 -5.96
CA ILE A 80 -8.50 13.43 -4.72
C ILE A 80 -7.56 12.87 -3.66
N PRO A 81 -7.10 13.70 -2.71
CA PRO A 81 -6.11 13.25 -1.75
C PRO A 81 -6.66 12.13 -0.86
N ARG A 82 -5.82 11.12 -0.63
CA ARG A 82 -5.98 10.18 0.50
C ARG A 82 -5.54 10.87 1.79
N ASN A 83 -6.14 10.52 2.92
CA ASN A 83 -5.59 10.87 4.23
C ASN A 83 -4.64 9.77 4.73
N ASP A 84 -3.85 10.07 5.77
CA ASP A 84 -2.84 9.15 6.34
C ASP A 84 -3.44 7.82 6.85
N SER A 85 -4.73 7.80 7.16
CA SER A 85 -5.47 6.59 7.57
C SER A 85 -6.14 5.84 6.40
N GLY A 86 -5.88 6.26 5.14
CA GLY A 86 -6.44 5.62 3.94
C GLY A 86 -7.85 6.04 3.54
N GLY A 87 -8.51 6.95 4.32
CA GLY A 87 -9.80 7.54 3.98
C GLY A 87 -9.70 8.62 2.89
N GLY A 88 -10.66 9.53 2.83
CA GLY A 88 -10.70 10.61 1.85
C GLY A 88 -11.02 10.09 0.45
N TYR A 89 -10.03 9.59 -0.28
CA TYR A 89 -10.20 9.01 -1.61
C TYR A 89 -11.18 7.82 -1.61
N SER A 90 -10.96 6.83 -0.73
CA SER A 90 -11.84 5.67 -0.60
C SER A 90 -13.25 6.05 -0.16
N ASP A 91 -13.39 7.05 0.70
CA ASP A 91 -14.69 7.55 1.14
C ASP A 91 -15.45 8.22 -0.01
N LYS A 92 -14.75 8.97 -0.89
CA LYS A 92 -15.35 9.55 -2.09
C LYS A 92 -15.82 8.46 -3.06
N ILE A 93 -15.00 7.43 -3.31
CA ILE A 93 -15.43 6.28 -4.13
C ILE A 93 -16.70 5.65 -3.57
N ASN A 94 -16.72 5.32 -2.27
CA ASN A 94 -17.87 4.70 -1.62
C ASN A 94 -19.14 5.56 -1.70
N ALA A 95 -19.03 6.87 -1.52
CA ALA A 95 -20.14 7.80 -1.67
C ALA A 95 -20.63 7.84 -3.12
N SER A 96 -19.71 7.85 -4.09
CA SER A 96 -20.02 7.91 -5.52
C SER A 96 -20.61 6.62 -6.08
N VAL A 97 -20.29 5.48 -5.49
CA VAL A 97 -20.99 4.21 -5.79
C VAL A 97 -22.49 4.33 -5.51
N MET A 98 -22.86 4.97 -4.40
CA MET A 98 -24.25 5.14 -4.00
C MET A 98 -25.00 6.17 -4.86
N SER A 99 -24.36 7.24 -5.29
CA SER A 99 -24.95 8.27 -6.15
C SER A 99 -24.92 7.89 -7.65
N GLY A 100 -24.03 6.99 -8.05
CA GLY A 100 -23.84 6.60 -9.44
C GLY A 100 -22.86 7.49 -10.22
N ASP A 101 -22.10 8.34 -9.52
CA ASP A 101 -21.24 9.38 -10.11
C ASP A 101 -19.75 8.95 -10.13
N LEU A 102 -19.45 7.68 -10.42
CA LEU A 102 -18.09 7.22 -10.61
C LEU A 102 -17.54 7.69 -11.96
N PRO A 103 -16.23 8.01 -12.07
CA PRO A 103 -15.56 8.30 -13.32
C PRO A 103 -15.37 7.01 -14.16
N ASP A 104 -14.79 7.12 -15.36
CA ASP A 104 -14.49 5.96 -16.20
C ASP A 104 -13.35 5.11 -15.63
N VAL A 105 -12.31 5.75 -15.11
CA VAL A 105 -11.12 5.10 -14.54
C VAL A 105 -10.85 5.62 -13.14
N ILE A 106 -10.44 4.73 -12.25
CA ILE A 106 -10.00 5.06 -10.89
C ILE A 106 -8.64 4.43 -10.60
N THR A 107 -7.87 5.04 -9.71
CA THR A 107 -6.83 4.30 -9.01
C THR A 107 -7.45 3.45 -7.90
N VAL A 108 -6.88 2.28 -7.66
CA VAL A 108 -7.31 1.35 -6.60
C VAL A 108 -6.09 0.74 -5.92
N ASP A 109 -6.07 0.72 -4.59
CA ASP A 109 -5.04 -0.05 -3.89
C ASP A 109 -5.25 -1.54 -4.17
N GLY A 110 -4.21 -2.20 -4.68
CA GLY A 110 -4.25 -3.53 -5.26
C GLY A 110 -5.07 -4.59 -4.50
N PRO A 111 -4.92 -4.75 -3.19
CA PRO A 111 -5.69 -5.75 -2.44
C PRO A 111 -7.21 -5.46 -2.42
N ASN A 112 -7.63 -4.24 -2.71
CA ASN A 112 -9.05 -3.89 -2.82
C ASN A 112 -9.67 -4.27 -4.16
N ILE A 113 -8.89 -4.69 -5.16
CA ILE A 113 -9.39 -5.07 -6.49
C ILE A 113 -10.46 -6.16 -6.38
N SER A 114 -10.20 -7.24 -5.63
CA SER A 114 -11.16 -8.33 -5.42
C SER A 114 -12.45 -7.84 -4.75
N ALA A 115 -12.33 -6.98 -3.74
CA ALA A 115 -13.49 -6.42 -3.05
C ALA A 115 -14.30 -5.48 -3.97
N TYR A 116 -13.64 -4.66 -4.77
CA TYR A 116 -14.31 -3.73 -5.70
C TYR A 116 -14.97 -4.48 -6.87
N ALA A 117 -14.31 -5.52 -7.40
CA ALA A 117 -14.90 -6.40 -8.42
C ALA A 117 -16.16 -7.10 -7.90
N ALA A 118 -16.07 -7.74 -6.73
CA ALA A 118 -17.19 -8.48 -6.12
C ALA A 118 -18.37 -7.58 -5.74
N ASN A 119 -18.13 -6.29 -5.45
CA ASN A 119 -19.18 -5.30 -5.15
C ASN A 119 -19.64 -4.51 -6.39
N GLY A 120 -19.15 -4.83 -7.60
CA GLY A 120 -19.55 -4.17 -8.83
C GLY A 120 -19.17 -2.70 -8.93
N ILE A 121 -18.09 -2.30 -8.26
CA ILE A 121 -17.52 -0.94 -8.33
C ILE A 121 -16.68 -0.80 -9.59
N ILE A 122 -15.87 -1.82 -9.90
CA ILE A 122 -15.06 -1.94 -11.11
C ILE A 122 -15.58 -3.08 -11.98
N GLN A 123 -15.28 -3.06 -13.26
CA GLN A 123 -15.63 -4.09 -14.21
C GLN A 123 -14.37 -4.63 -14.92
N PRO A 124 -14.44 -5.82 -15.54
CA PRO A 124 -13.32 -6.34 -16.31
C PRO A 124 -12.89 -5.35 -17.40
N LEU A 125 -11.58 -5.22 -17.57
CA LEU A 125 -11.00 -4.53 -18.72
C LEU A 125 -11.39 -5.28 -20.02
N ALA A 126 -11.30 -4.61 -21.16
CA ALA A 126 -11.36 -5.30 -22.45
C ALA A 126 -10.28 -6.40 -22.50
N GLU A 127 -10.53 -7.45 -23.26
CA GLU A 127 -9.64 -8.61 -23.29
C GLU A 127 -8.26 -8.23 -23.84
N LEU A 128 -7.24 -8.46 -23.04
CA LEU A 128 -5.84 -8.30 -23.42
C LEU A 128 -5.31 -9.66 -23.93
N SER A 129 -4.55 -9.62 -25.01
CA SER A 129 -3.79 -10.77 -25.52
C SER A 129 -2.70 -11.21 -24.50
N ASN A 130 -2.19 -12.43 -24.65
CA ASN A 130 -1.08 -12.91 -23.83
C ASN A 130 0.19 -12.08 -24.04
N GLU A 131 0.40 -11.52 -25.22
CA GLU A 131 1.52 -10.63 -25.52
C GLU A 131 1.39 -9.31 -24.72
N GLU A 132 0.21 -8.71 -24.69
CA GLU A 132 -0.05 -7.49 -23.91
C GLU A 132 0.08 -7.74 -22.41
N LYS A 133 -0.40 -8.87 -21.90
CA LYS A 133 -0.21 -9.24 -20.49
C LYS A 133 1.27 -9.50 -20.15
N GLY A 134 2.02 -10.09 -21.07
CA GLY A 134 3.44 -10.46 -20.87
C GLY A 134 4.41 -9.28 -20.75
N VAL A 135 3.97 -8.04 -20.97
CA VAL A 135 4.81 -6.85 -20.71
C VAL A 135 4.87 -6.47 -19.22
N TYR A 136 3.88 -6.93 -18.43
CA TYR A 136 3.76 -6.64 -17.01
C TYR A 136 4.45 -7.72 -16.16
N LEU A 137 4.87 -7.35 -14.95
CA LEU A 137 5.31 -8.31 -13.94
C LEU A 137 4.18 -9.30 -13.65
N ASP A 138 4.53 -10.55 -13.36
CA ASP A 138 3.56 -11.60 -13.04
C ASP A 138 2.69 -11.21 -11.83
N SER A 139 3.27 -10.56 -10.82
CA SER A 139 2.57 -10.04 -9.64
C SER A 139 1.47 -9.03 -10.00
N ILE A 140 1.69 -8.18 -11.00
CA ILE A 140 0.70 -7.19 -11.48
C ILE A 140 -0.49 -7.88 -12.12
N ILE A 141 -0.24 -8.86 -12.98
CA ILE A 141 -1.32 -9.64 -13.61
C ILE A 141 -2.07 -10.50 -12.58
N GLU A 142 -1.32 -11.13 -11.68
CA GLU A 142 -1.91 -11.92 -10.59
C GLU A 142 -2.82 -11.06 -9.72
N GLN A 143 -2.36 -9.90 -9.26
CA GLN A 143 -3.13 -8.98 -8.41
C GLN A 143 -4.37 -8.43 -9.12
N GLY A 144 -4.23 -8.05 -10.41
CA GLY A 144 -5.30 -7.48 -11.21
C GLY A 144 -6.38 -8.47 -11.64
N THR A 145 -6.14 -9.79 -11.48
CA THR A 145 -7.04 -10.85 -11.95
C THR A 145 -7.94 -11.36 -10.83
N VAL A 146 -9.26 -11.36 -11.08
CA VAL A 146 -10.30 -11.90 -10.21
C VAL A 146 -11.18 -12.82 -11.06
N ASP A 147 -11.42 -14.06 -10.63
CA ASP A 147 -12.23 -15.04 -11.36
C ASP A 147 -11.87 -15.13 -12.86
N GLU A 148 -10.57 -15.29 -13.14
CA GLU A 148 -9.97 -15.42 -14.48
C GLU A 148 -10.11 -14.17 -15.39
N LYS A 149 -10.66 -13.06 -14.89
CA LYS A 149 -10.81 -11.79 -15.62
C LYS A 149 -9.87 -10.73 -15.07
N LEU A 150 -9.26 -9.97 -15.96
CA LEU A 150 -8.40 -8.84 -15.60
C LEU A 150 -9.26 -7.60 -15.34
N TYR A 151 -9.17 -7.04 -14.13
CA TYR A 151 -9.93 -5.85 -13.70
C TYR A 151 -9.07 -4.61 -13.59
N ALA A 152 -7.77 -4.79 -13.38
CA ALA A 152 -6.86 -3.68 -13.14
C ALA A 152 -5.44 -4.00 -13.62
N LEU A 153 -4.64 -2.97 -13.88
CA LEU A 153 -3.21 -3.05 -14.12
C LEU A 153 -2.47 -2.12 -13.15
N GLY A 154 -1.38 -2.60 -12.56
CA GLY A 154 -0.63 -1.84 -11.57
C GLY A 154 -0.03 -0.55 -12.12
N ALA A 155 -0.19 0.54 -11.40
CA ALA A 155 0.51 1.79 -11.65
C ALA A 155 2.00 1.64 -11.32
N MET A 156 2.26 0.92 -10.26
CA MET A 156 3.57 0.63 -9.70
C MET A 156 3.54 -0.70 -8.98
N GLU A 157 4.72 -1.25 -8.73
CA GLU A 157 4.91 -2.35 -7.80
C GLU A 157 5.60 -1.84 -6.53
N SER A 158 5.66 -2.66 -5.49
CA SER A 158 6.39 -2.30 -4.28
C SER A 158 6.96 -3.53 -3.58
N SER A 159 8.05 -3.32 -2.88
CA SER A 159 8.71 -4.29 -2.03
C SER A 159 9.05 -3.66 -0.70
N VAL A 160 9.04 -4.44 0.36
CA VAL A 160 9.50 -4.05 1.70
C VAL A 160 10.79 -4.78 1.99
N GLY A 161 11.78 -4.07 2.53
CA GLY A 161 13.06 -4.63 2.94
C GLY A 161 13.35 -4.38 4.41
N LEU A 162 14.38 -5.05 4.92
CA LEU A 162 14.98 -4.76 6.21
C LEU A 162 16.12 -3.75 6.01
N TYR A 163 15.83 -2.50 6.25
CA TYR A 163 16.80 -1.40 6.24
C TYR A 163 17.74 -1.54 7.43
N TYR A 164 19.04 -1.34 7.21
CA TYR A 164 20.02 -1.40 8.29
C TYR A 164 21.07 -0.31 8.16
N ASN A 165 21.63 0.10 9.30
CA ASN A 165 22.76 1.00 9.36
C ASN A 165 24.07 0.17 9.29
N LYS A 166 24.78 0.24 8.14
CA LYS A 166 26.02 -0.51 7.90
C LYS A 166 27.07 -0.27 8.97
N SER A 167 27.23 0.98 9.40
CA SER A 167 28.23 1.34 10.41
C SER A 167 27.93 0.70 11.77
N ILE A 168 26.65 0.61 12.19
CA ILE A 168 26.24 -0.05 13.44
C ILE A 168 26.48 -1.55 13.38
N LEU A 169 26.11 -2.19 12.26
CA LEU A 169 26.31 -3.64 12.09
C LEU A 169 27.80 -3.99 12.04
N ALA A 170 28.62 -3.17 11.37
CA ALA A 170 30.08 -3.33 11.34
C ALA A 170 30.71 -3.17 12.75
N GLU A 171 30.25 -2.19 13.56
CA GLU A 171 30.66 -2.03 14.97
C GLU A 171 30.35 -3.29 15.78
N ALA A 172 29.21 -3.95 15.51
CA ALA A 172 28.78 -5.16 16.20
C ALA A 172 29.37 -6.45 15.60
N GLY A 173 30.04 -6.38 14.44
CA GLY A 173 30.57 -7.57 13.75
C GLY A 173 29.48 -8.49 13.16
N ILE A 174 28.35 -7.91 12.75
CA ILE A 174 27.22 -8.62 12.18
C ILE A 174 27.33 -8.59 10.66
N GLU A 175 27.31 -9.77 10.04
CA GLU A 175 27.28 -9.96 8.59
C GLU A 175 25.84 -10.08 8.10
N VAL A 176 25.51 -9.34 7.02
CA VAL A 176 24.17 -9.31 6.44
C VAL A 176 24.00 -10.50 5.48
N PRO A 177 22.88 -11.24 5.53
CA PRO A 177 22.61 -12.38 4.67
C PRO A 177 22.24 -11.97 3.25
N ASP A 178 22.30 -12.93 2.31
CA ASP A 178 21.74 -12.77 0.97
C ASP A 178 20.23 -13.13 0.93
N LYS A 179 19.57 -12.83 -0.20
CA LYS A 179 18.12 -13.04 -0.36
C LYS A 179 17.69 -14.52 -0.35
N ASP A 180 18.60 -15.44 -0.63
CA ASP A 180 18.32 -16.86 -0.70
C ASP A 180 18.53 -17.54 0.66
N ASN A 181 19.16 -16.82 1.61
CA ASN A 181 19.44 -17.28 2.98
C ASN A 181 19.14 -16.15 4.00
N PRO A 182 17.91 -15.58 4.00
CA PRO A 182 17.56 -14.49 4.91
C PRO A 182 17.66 -14.94 6.39
N TRP A 183 17.86 -13.98 7.30
CA TRP A 183 17.82 -14.30 8.73
C TRP A 183 16.48 -14.88 9.14
N THR A 184 16.54 -15.93 9.94
CA THR A 184 15.35 -16.49 10.60
C THR A 184 14.92 -15.63 11.80
N PHE A 185 13.70 -15.85 12.30
CA PHE A 185 13.21 -15.17 13.51
C PHE A 185 14.14 -15.35 14.70
N THR A 186 14.65 -16.59 14.92
CA THR A 186 15.58 -16.87 16.01
C THR A 186 16.92 -16.14 15.82
N GLU A 187 17.52 -16.20 14.65
CA GLU A 187 18.76 -15.48 14.35
C GLU A 187 18.60 -13.97 14.51
N PHE A 188 17.48 -13.42 14.04
CA PHE A 188 17.21 -11.99 14.18
C PHE A 188 17.03 -11.57 15.65
N LEU A 189 16.37 -12.37 16.47
CA LEU A 189 16.25 -12.10 17.91
C LEU A 189 17.62 -12.12 18.61
N ASP A 190 18.53 -13.03 18.23
CA ASP A 190 19.90 -13.09 18.77
C ASP A 190 20.71 -11.84 18.36
N ILE A 191 20.53 -11.38 17.11
CA ILE A 191 21.12 -10.13 16.63
C ILE A 191 20.58 -8.91 17.39
N LEU A 192 19.27 -8.83 17.62
CA LEU A 192 18.67 -7.74 18.38
C LEU A 192 19.16 -7.72 19.83
N GLU A 193 19.35 -8.89 20.47
CA GLU A 193 19.92 -8.98 21.82
C GLU A 193 21.38 -8.51 21.85
N GLN A 194 22.20 -8.85 20.83
CA GLN A 194 23.57 -8.37 20.69
C GLN A 194 23.63 -6.85 20.51
N LEU A 195 22.73 -6.27 19.72
CA LEU A 195 22.68 -4.84 19.42
C LEU A 195 22.10 -4.00 20.57
N LYS A 196 21.30 -4.59 21.45
CA LYS A 196 20.58 -3.88 22.50
C LYS A 196 21.47 -2.99 23.37
N PRO A 197 22.59 -3.46 23.96
CA PRO A 197 23.45 -2.62 24.77
C PRO A 197 24.10 -1.46 23.96
N ILE A 198 24.39 -1.68 22.68
CA ILE A 198 24.93 -0.65 21.79
C ILE A 198 23.89 0.47 21.59
N MET A 199 22.66 0.07 21.30
CA MET A 199 21.59 1.02 21.01
C MET A 199 21.08 1.72 22.28
N GLU A 200 21.04 1.03 23.41
CA GLU A 200 20.74 1.67 24.71
C GLU A 200 21.75 2.76 25.06
N SER A 201 23.05 2.59 24.72
CA SER A 201 24.06 3.62 24.90
C SER A 201 23.83 4.87 24.04
N LYS A 202 23.10 4.71 22.93
CA LYS A 202 22.70 5.79 22.00
C LYS A 202 21.29 6.33 22.32
N ASN A 203 20.67 5.96 23.45
CA ASN A 203 19.27 6.25 23.80
C ASN A 203 18.29 5.80 22.69
N GLY A 204 18.50 4.63 22.14
CA GLY A 204 17.75 4.04 21.04
C GLY A 204 17.31 2.61 21.30
N TYR A 205 16.86 1.98 20.25
CA TYR A 205 16.40 0.58 20.20
C TYR A 205 17.09 -0.17 19.06
N PRO A 206 17.30 -1.49 19.14
CA PRO A 206 17.82 -2.27 18.01
C PRO A 206 16.98 -2.12 16.75
N LEU A 207 15.67 -2.05 16.90
CA LEU A 207 14.70 -2.06 15.81
C LEU A 207 13.78 -0.83 15.89
N ASP A 208 13.72 -0.07 14.82
CA ASP A 208 12.67 0.93 14.56
C ASP A 208 11.51 0.23 13.88
N MET A 209 10.52 -0.08 14.66
CA MET A 209 9.30 -0.75 14.22
C MET A 209 8.12 -0.15 14.95
N THR A 210 7.05 0.09 14.23
CA THR A 210 5.77 0.55 14.78
C THR A 210 4.65 -0.32 14.24
N PHE A 211 3.52 -0.33 14.93
CA PHE A 211 2.32 -0.97 14.43
C PHE A 211 1.38 0.12 13.90
N PRO A 212 1.50 0.47 12.60
CA PRO A 212 0.74 1.58 12.03
C PRO A 212 -0.74 1.25 11.94
N VAL A 213 -1.55 2.30 11.98
CA VAL A 213 -3.00 2.18 11.82
C VAL A 213 -3.35 1.92 10.34
N GLY A 214 -4.35 1.09 10.11
CA GLY A 214 -4.92 0.84 8.79
C GLY A 214 -4.14 -0.18 7.96
N GLU A 215 -4.14 0.02 6.66
CA GLU A 215 -3.59 -0.90 5.66
C GLU A 215 -2.09 -1.18 5.81
N ALA A 216 -1.34 -0.21 6.31
CA ALA A 216 0.10 -0.35 6.50
C ALA A 216 0.49 -1.53 7.41
N SER A 217 -0.33 -1.88 8.43
CA SER A 217 -0.05 -3.03 9.30
C SER A 217 0.03 -4.35 8.54
N ILE A 218 -0.97 -4.65 7.74
CA ILE A 218 -0.99 -5.91 6.97
C ILE A 218 0.05 -5.86 5.84
N TYR A 219 0.25 -4.71 5.21
CA TYR A 219 1.25 -4.53 4.18
C TYR A 219 2.67 -4.85 4.68
N TYR A 220 3.09 -4.27 5.79
CA TYR A 220 4.42 -4.51 6.34
C TYR A 220 4.58 -5.91 6.97
N TYR A 221 3.57 -6.47 7.60
CA TYR A 221 3.78 -7.58 8.54
C TYR A 221 3.10 -8.90 8.19
N ALA A 222 2.26 -8.97 7.16
CA ALA A 222 1.70 -10.24 6.70
C ALA A 222 2.77 -11.21 6.17
N SER A 223 3.90 -10.70 5.70
CA SER A 223 5.06 -11.49 5.25
C SER A 223 5.59 -12.44 6.32
N PHE A 224 5.52 -12.05 7.59
CA PHE A 224 5.90 -12.92 8.71
C PHE A 224 4.97 -14.13 8.82
N ILE A 225 3.66 -13.94 8.54
CA ILE A 225 2.67 -15.01 8.49
C ILE A 225 3.02 -16.00 7.37
N TRP A 226 3.24 -15.48 6.14
CA TRP A 226 3.51 -16.33 4.98
C TRP A 226 4.82 -17.11 5.14
N SER A 227 5.88 -16.49 5.63
CA SER A 227 7.16 -17.17 5.86
C SER A 227 7.05 -18.26 6.92
N ASN A 228 6.08 -18.19 7.84
CA ASN A 228 5.77 -19.24 8.80
C ASN A 228 4.82 -20.32 8.23
N GLY A 229 4.48 -20.24 6.94
CA GLY A 229 3.57 -21.15 6.27
C GLY A 229 2.12 -21.02 6.73
N GLY A 230 1.76 -19.84 7.28
CA GLY A 230 0.40 -19.43 7.60
C GLY A 230 -0.23 -18.65 6.44
N ASP A 231 -1.53 -18.37 6.55
CA ASP A 231 -2.26 -17.47 5.66
C ASP A 231 -3.38 -16.78 6.45
N LEU A 232 -4.00 -15.75 5.85
CA LEU A 232 -5.07 -14.96 6.47
C LEU A 232 -6.47 -15.35 5.95
N ILE A 233 -6.51 -16.00 4.80
CA ILE A 233 -7.75 -16.41 4.13
C ILE A 233 -7.47 -17.63 3.25
N SER A 234 -8.48 -18.42 2.91
CA SER A 234 -8.36 -19.53 1.95
C SER A 234 -8.04 -19.03 0.54
N ASP A 235 -7.48 -19.91 -0.32
CA ASP A 235 -7.12 -19.61 -1.70
C ASP A 235 -8.29 -19.06 -2.53
N ASP A 236 -9.52 -19.49 -2.24
CA ASP A 236 -10.74 -18.97 -2.88
C ASP A 236 -11.23 -17.64 -2.29
N GLY A 237 -10.54 -17.12 -1.26
CA GLY A 237 -10.88 -15.86 -0.60
C GLY A 237 -12.15 -15.89 0.26
N LEU A 238 -12.73 -17.06 0.54
CA LEU A 238 -14.06 -17.17 1.13
C LEU A 238 -14.12 -17.80 2.53
N MET A 239 -12.98 -18.18 3.11
CA MET A 239 -12.90 -18.78 4.44
C MET A 239 -11.73 -18.25 5.25
N ALA A 240 -12.01 -17.71 6.44
CA ALA A 240 -11.00 -17.25 7.39
C ALA A 240 -10.69 -18.28 8.48
N ASP A 241 -11.65 -19.13 8.80
CA ASP A 241 -11.50 -20.15 9.86
C ASP A 241 -10.48 -21.21 9.45
N GLY A 242 -9.54 -21.52 10.38
CA GLY A 242 -8.41 -22.39 10.11
C GLY A 242 -7.24 -21.76 9.36
N TYR A 243 -7.44 -20.58 8.76
CA TYR A 243 -6.41 -19.75 8.12
C TYR A 243 -5.99 -18.63 9.08
N PHE A 244 -6.84 -17.64 9.26
CA PHE A 244 -6.54 -16.48 10.11
C PHE A 244 -6.19 -16.87 11.56
N ASN A 245 -6.88 -17.84 12.12
CA ASN A 245 -6.70 -18.32 13.49
C ASN A 245 -5.85 -19.62 13.60
N SER A 246 -4.96 -19.84 12.65
CA SER A 246 -4.04 -20.98 12.70
C SER A 246 -2.99 -20.84 13.82
N ASP A 247 -2.48 -21.96 14.32
CA ASP A 247 -1.39 -21.98 15.30
C ASP A 247 -0.14 -21.26 14.77
N LYS A 248 0.14 -21.39 13.47
CA LYS A 248 1.25 -20.70 12.79
C LYS A 248 1.14 -19.17 12.88
N ASN A 249 -0.07 -18.63 12.71
CA ASN A 249 -0.30 -17.21 12.85
C ASN A 249 -0.18 -16.76 14.31
N ALA A 250 -0.64 -17.58 15.26
CA ALA A 250 -0.49 -17.28 16.68
C ALA A 250 0.98 -17.17 17.09
N GLU A 251 1.86 -18.01 16.53
CA GLU A 251 3.31 -17.93 16.74
C GLU A 251 3.88 -16.58 16.30
N VAL A 252 3.46 -16.09 15.13
CA VAL A 252 3.91 -14.80 14.59
C VAL A 252 3.43 -13.62 15.45
N PHE A 253 2.17 -13.60 15.86
CA PHE A 253 1.69 -12.54 16.76
C PHE A 253 2.40 -12.58 18.13
N LYS A 254 2.75 -13.75 18.64
CA LYS A 254 3.58 -13.91 19.85
C LYS A 254 5.02 -13.44 19.63
N PHE A 255 5.59 -13.64 18.43
CA PHE A 255 6.90 -13.09 18.06
C PHE A 255 6.88 -11.56 18.16
N PHE A 256 5.91 -10.87 17.58
CA PHE A 256 5.76 -9.41 17.69
C PHE A 256 5.63 -8.94 19.13
N ARG A 257 4.86 -9.65 19.95
CA ARG A 257 4.78 -9.40 21.39
C ARG A 257 6.16 -9.50 22.06
N GLY A 258 6.92 -10.52 21.72
CA GLY A 258 8.28 -10.72 22.22
C GLY A 258 9.23 -9.57 21.93
N LEU A 259 9.13 -8.94 20.75
CA LEU A 259 9.92 -7.75 20.39
C LEU A 259 9.65 -6.58 21.36
N VAL A 260 8.39 -6.36 21.73
CA VAL A 260 7.97 -5.31 22.67
C VAL A 260 8.40 -5.65 24.10
N GLU A 261 8.09 -6.87 24.59
CA GLU A 261 8.39 -7.31 25.95
C GLU A 261 9.89 -7.30 26.25
N LYS A 262 10.71 -7.70 25.29
CA LYS A 262 12.18 -7.69 25.40
C LYS A 262 12.80 -6.30 25.15
N LYS A 263 11.98 -5.29 24.82
CA LYS A 263 12.43 -3.93 24.51
C LYS A 263 13.45 -3.87 23.36
N TYR A 264 13.21 -4.67 22.31
CA TYR A 264 13.96 -4.54 21.07
C TYR A 264 13.42 -3.40 20.20
N MET A 265 12.17 -3.02 20.39
CA MET A 265 11.50 -1.88 19.79
C MET A 265 10.77 -1.05 20.85
N SER A 266 10.42 0.19 20.50
CA SER A 266 9.54 1.02 21.33
C SER A 266 8.09 0.55 21.23
N SER A 267 7.35 0.61 22.33
CA SER A 267 5.88 0.39 22.34
C SER A 267 5.09 1.58 21.79
N THR A 268 5.74 2.71 21.57
CA THR A 268 5.17 3.94 21.00
C THR A 268 6.08 4.47 19.89
N PRO A 269 5.52 5.06 18.82
CA PRO A 269 6.32 5.64 17.75
C PRO A 269 7.34 6.67 18.28
N ILE A 270 8.55 6.61 17.75
CA ILE A 270 9.61 7.61 17.99
C ILE A 270 9.99 8.16 16.63
N GLU A 271 9.84 9.46 16.47
CA GLU A 271 10.12 10.13 15.20
C GLU A 271 11.61 10.02 14.84
N ASN A 272 11.89 9.66 13.59
CA ASN A 272 13.23 9.55 13.01
C ASN A 272 14.20 8.70 13.86
N LEU A 273 13.74 7.58 14.43
CA LEU A 273 14.57 6.74 15.29
C LEU A 273 15.72 6.12 14.50
N PHE A 274 15.44 5.54 13.35
CA PHE A 274 16.46 4.97 12.45
C PHE A 274 17.30 6.07 11.79
N GLU A 275 16.65 7.10 11.27
CA GLU A 275 17.27 8.19 10.53
C GLU A 275 18.22 9.05 11.39
N SER A 276 18.03 9.02 12.70
CA SER A 276 18.96 9.67 13.68
C SER A 276 20.09 8.76 14.18
N GLY A 277 20.23 7.54 13.61
CA GLY A 277 21.24 6.56 14.02
C GLY A 277 20.99 5.95 15.41
N ARG A 278 19.75 6.03 15.91
CA ARG A 278 19.33 5.46 17.20
C ARG A 278 18.58 4.13 17.05
N ALA A 279 18.46 3.60 15.83
CA ALA A 279 18.09 2.22 15.57
C ALA A 279 19.08 1.60 14.59
N ALA A 280 19.30 0.29 14.71
CA ALA A 280 20.12 -0.46 13.79
C ALA A 280 19.33 -0.94 12.57
N PHE A 281 18.05 -1.24 12.76
CA PHE A 281 17.15 -1.76 11.74
C PHE A 281 15.84 -0.98 11.66
N LYS A 282 15.23 -1.00 10.45
CA LYS A 282 13.89 -0.51 10.16
C LYS A 282 13.26 -1.38 9.06
N PHE A 283 11.97 -1.71 9.16
CA PHE A 283 11.22 -2.28 8.03
C PHE A 283 10.55 -1.15 7.25
N ASP A 284 10.86 -1.03 5.95
CA ASP A 284 10.24 0.00 5.12
C ASP A 284 10.17 -0.41 3.64
N GLY A 285 9.42 0.36 2.85
CA GLY A 285 9.24 0.14 1.41
C GLY A 285 10.30 0.83 0.55
N ALA A 286 10.33 0.49 -0.74
CA ALA A 286 11.34 0.98 -1.69
C ALA A 286 11.44 2.52 -1.79
N TRP A 287 10.36 3.25 -1.50
CA TRP A 287 10.33 4.72 -1.48
C TRP A 287 11.28 5.34 -0.44
N GLU A 288 11.55 4.63 0.65
CA GLU A 288 12.36 5.15 1.76
C GLU A 288 13.84 5.23 1.39
N VAL A 289 14.36 4.41 0.46
CA VAL A 289 15.75 4.52 -0.01
C VAL A 289 16.05 5.95 -0.46
N ASN A 290 15.19 6.50 -1.32
CA ASN A 290 15.36 7.86 -1.82
C ASN A 290 15.22 8.93 -0.72
N THR A 291 14.29 8.75 0.21
CA THR A 291 14.10 9.64 1.37
C THR A 291 15.38 9.72 2.21
N ILE A 292 15.97 8.56 2.50
CA ILE A 292 17.21 8.50 3.29
C ILE A 292 18.38 9.14 2.52
N TYR A 293 18.55 8.83 1.23
CA TYR A 293 19.62 9.39 0.42
C TYR A 293 19.57 10.94 0.34
N GLN A 294 18.36 11.49 0.24
CA GLN A 294 18.18 12.94 0.09
C GLN A 294 18.22 13.69 1.42
N SER A 295 17.65 13.12 2.47
CA SER A 295 17.37 13.86 3.71
C SER A 295 18.25 13.43 4.87
N TYR A 296 18.86 12.24 4.82
CA TYR A 296 19.61 11.63 5.93
C TYR A 296 20.94 11.03 5.45
N SER A 297 21.73 11.80 4.72
CA SER A 297 23.00 11.38 4.09
C SER A 297 24.07 10.88 5.08
N ASP A 298 23.91 11.12 6.38
CA ASP A 298 24.79 10.62 7.43
C ASP A 298 24.55 9.14 7.77
N ILE A 299 23.44 8.56 7.28
CA ILE A 299 23.12 7.14 7.44
C ILE A 299 23.82 6.34 6.34
N ASP A 300 24.73 5.46 6.73
CA ASP A 300 25.30 4.46 5.83
C ASP A 300 24.31 3.32 5.63
N LEU A 301 23.40 3.54 4.65
CA LEU A 301 22.23 2.69 4.41
C LEU A 301 22.62 1.39 3.72
N GLY A 302 22.08 0.28 4.22
CA GLY A 302 21.96 -0.99 3.52
C GLY A 302 20.53 -1.51 3.58
N VAL A 303 20.15 -2.31 2.59
CA VAL A 303 18.89 -3.07 2.57
C VAL A 303 19.23 -4.56 2.57
N ALA A 304 18.74 -5.25 3.59
CA ALA A 304 18.81 -6.69 3.72
C ALA A 304 17.50 -7.35 3.27
N PRO A 305 17.52 -8.65 2.97
CA PRO A 305 16.31 -9.44 2.78
C PRO A 305 15.37 -9.32 3.99
N TYR A 306 14.08 -9.44 3.74
CA TYR A 306 13.11 -9.56 4.80
C TYR A 306 13.39 -10.80 5.65
N ILE A 307 13.14 -10.74 6.96
CA ILE A 307 13.37 -11.90 7.84
C ILE A 307 12.27 -12.94 7.63
N VAL A 308 12.60 -14.20 7.85
CA VAL A 308 11.70 -15.33 7.67
C VAL A 308 11.54 -16.14 8.95
N SER A 309 10.50 -16.97 9.01
CA SER A 309 10.34 -17.93 10.10
C SER A 309 11.45 -18.99 10.10
N ASP A 310 11.73 -19.55 11.29
CA ASP A 310 12.60 -20.73 11.42
C ASP A 310 12.07 -21.97 10.66
N ASN A 311 10.78 -21.96 10.28
CA ASN A 311 10.12 -23.00 9.49
C ASN A 311 10.03 -22.65 8.00
N TRP A 312 10.69 -21.60 7.54
CA TRP A 312 10.63 -21.18 6.14
C TRP A 312 11.14 -22.27 5.20
N ASP A 313 10.38 -22.56 4.18
CA ASP A 313 10.62 -23.65 3.22
C ASP A 313 11.15 -23.19 1.85
N GLY A 314 11.57 -21.92 1.73
CA GLY A 314 12.01 -21.31 0.47
C GLY A 314 10.88 -20.60 -0.29
N GLY A 315 9.69 -20.51 0.29
CA GLY A 315 8.54 -19.86 -0.31
C GLY A 315 8.60 -18.33 -0.26
N ARG A 316 7.51 -17.69 -0.66
CA ARG A 316 7.36 -16.24 -0.76
C ARG A 316 7.35 -15.59 0.62
N TYR A 317 8.05 -14.47 0.79
CA TYR A 317 8.21 -13.81 2.08
C TYR A 317 8.21 -12.27 2.05
N THR A 318 8.11 -11.60 0.90
CA THR A 318 7.99 -10.13 0.83
C THR A 318 6.63 -9.73 0.24
N PRO A 319 5.97 -8.69 0.77
CA PRO A 319 4.69 -8.27 0.21
C PRO A 319 4.90 -7.64 -1.17
N THR A 320 3.92 -7.88 -2.05
CA THR A 320 3.80 -7.20 -3.33
C THR A 320 2.52 -6.39 -3.39
N GLY A 321 2.40 -5.63 -4.45
CA GLY A 321 1.20 -4.90 -4.76
C GLY A 321 1.20 -3.50 -4.20
N SER A 322 0.70 -2.63 -5.03
CA SER A 322 0.57 -1.21 -4.76
C SER A 322 -0.67 -0.69 -5.47
N TRP A 323 -0.66 0.56 -5.86
CA TRP A 323 -1.76 1.17 -6.59
C TRP A 323 -1.87 0.64 -8.02
N ALA A 324 -3.10 0.50 -8.49
CA ALA A 324 -3.44 0.05 -9.82
C ALA A 324 -4.49 0.97 -10.46
N TYR A 325 -4.66 0.90 -11.77
CA TYR A 325 -5.71 1.57 -12.52
C TYR A 325 -6.79 0.56 -12.90
N ALA A 326 -8.05 0.92 -12.70
CA ALA A 326 -9.20 0.06 -12.99
C ALA A 326 -10.32 0.83 -13.69
N ALA A 327 -11.02 0.17 -14.61
CA ALA A 327 -12.24 0.71 -15.21
C ALA A 327 -13.42 0.55 -14.25
N THR A 328 -14.17 1.62 -14.02
CA THR A 328 -15.35 1.54 -13.15
C THR A 328 -16.53 0.89 -13.85
N SER A 329 -17.49 0.37 -13.08
CA SER A 329 -18.72 -0.20 -13.63
C SER A 329 -19.65 0.85 -14.26
N LYS A 330 -19.27 2.13 -14.24
CA LYS A 330 -20.05 3.24 -14.81
C LYS A 330 -19.57 3.66 -16.19
N THR A 331 -18.33 3.30 -16.57
CA THR A 331 -17.89 3.59 -17.93
C THR A 331 -18.74 2.82 -18.96
N GLU A 332 -19.23 3.55 -19.97
CA GLU A 332 -19.87 2.96 -21.16
C GLU A 332 -18.85 2.74 -22.29
N ASN A 333 -17.61 3.22 -22.11
CA ASN A 333 -16.51 3.13 -23.07
C ASN A 333 -15.39 2.25 -22.49
N ILE A 334 -15.63 0.95 -22.40
CA ILE A 334 -14.65 0.03 -21.81
C ILE A 334 -13.36 -0.08 -22.63
N ASP A 335 -13.45 0.06 -23.95
CA ASP A 335 -12.27 0.02 -24.83
C ASP A 335 -11.36 1.24 -24.57
N GLY A 336 -11.93 2.45 -24.54
CA GLY A 336 -11.19 3.66 -24.22
C GLY A 336 -10.63 3.67 -22.81
N ALA A 337 -11.42 3.23 -21.82
CA ALA A 337 -10.97 3.09 -20.45
C ALA A 337 -9.81 2.08 -20.32
N THR A 338 -9.86 0.97 -21.07
CA THR A 338 -8.79 -0.04 -21.11
C THR A 338 -7.51 0.54 -21.75
N GLU A 339 -7.63 1.29 -22.85
CA GLU A 339 -6.47 1.96 -23.46
C GLU A 339 -5.83 2.98 -22.50
N LEU A 340 -6.65 3.75 -21.75
CA LEU A 340 -6.13 4.65 -20.73
C LEU A 340 -5.42 3.89 -19.60
N VAL A 341 -6.01 2.81 -19.10
CA VAL A 341 -5.39 1.94 -18.07
C VAL A 341 -4.06 1.38 -18.57
N LYS A 342 -3.99 0.85 -19.79
CA LYS A 342 -2.76 0.33 -20.42
C LYS A 342 -1.69 1.42 -20.58
N TRP A 343 -2.09 2.61 -20.97
CA TRP A 343 -1.16 3.74 -21.10
C TRP A 343 -0.56 4.14 -19.76
N MET A 344 -1.43 4.37 -18.78
CA MET A 344 -1.03 4.81 -17.43
C MET A 344 -0.18 3.77 -16.68
N SER A 345 -0.35 2.48 -16.95
CA SER A 345 0.43 1.38 -16.38
C SER A 345 1.59 0.92 -17.28
N GLY A 346 1.75 1.51 -18.45
CA GLY A 346 2.76 1.14 -19.44
C GLY A 346 4.16 1.61 -19.10
N VAL A 347 5.11 1.27 -19.99
CA VAL A 347 6.55 1.52 -19.79
C VAL A 347 6.86 3.00 -19.58
N GLU A 348 6.36 3.86 -20.47
CA GLU A 348 6.65 5.31 -20.44
C GLU A 348 6.11 5.96 -19.17
N SER A 349 4.86 5.68 -18.80
CA SER A 349 4.24 6.20 -17.57
C SER A 349 4.90 5.62 -16.31
N GLY A 350 5.31 4.35 -16.35
CA GLY A 350 6.03 3.70 -15.25
C GLY A 350 7.41 4.31 -15.02
N ILE A 351 8.17 4.61 -16.08
CA ILE A 351 9.47 5.30 -16.00
C ILE A 351 9.26 6.72 -15.44
N LEU A 352 8.27 7.45 -15.97
CA LEU A 352 7.97 8.80 -15.51
C LEU A 352 7.59 8.84 -14.01
N LEU A 353 6.81 7.87 -13.56
CA LEU A 353 6.45 7.72 -12.14
C LEU A 353 7.70 7.40 -11.30
N TYR A 354 8.57 6.48 -11.75
CA TYR A 354 9.84 6.19 -11.11
C TYR A 354 10.75 7.42 -11.01
N GLU A 355 10.91 8.18 -12.08
CA GLU A 355 11.75 9.38 -12.10
C GLU A 355 11.32 10.41 -11.04
N ASN A 356 10.02 10.58 -10.85
CA ASN A 356 9.44 11.54 -9.91
C ASN A 356 9.37 11.02 -8.47
N THR A 357 9.07 9.72 -8.26
CA THR A 357 8.75 9.17 -6.93
C THR A 357 9.72 8.09 -6.45
N LYS A 358 10.53 7.53 -7.35
CA LYS A 358 11.31 6.31 -7.13
C LYS A 358 10.47 5.06 -6.82
N SER A 359 9.17 5.08 -7.13
CA SER A 359 8.32 3.89 -7.06
C SER A 359 8.75 2.85 -8.09
N MET A 360 8.69 1.59 -7.71
CA MET A 360 9.08 0.48 -8.60
C MET A 360 8.09 0.34 -9.75
N PRO A 361 8.53 0.22 -11.01
CA PRO A 361 7.61 0.11 -12.14
C PRO A 361 6.88 -1.24 -12.18
N SER A 362 5.80 -1.29 -12.96
CA SER A 362 4.92 -2.47 -13.13
C SER A 362 5.28 -3.34 -14.34
N THR A 363 6.27 -2.93 -15.16
CA THR A 363 6.62 -3.61 -16.42
C THR A 363 8.07 -4.01 -16.48
N TYR A 364 8.37 -5.19 -17.08
CA TYR A 364 9.74 -5.68 -17.25
C TYR A 364 10.62 -4.70 -18.03
N ALA A 365 10.10 -4.13 -19.13
CA ALA A 365 10.87 -3.22 -19.97
C ALA A 365 11.21 -1.88 -19.27
N ALA A 366 10.46 -1.45 -18.27
CA ALA A 366 10.84 -0.28 -17.48
C ALA A 366 12.03 -0.60 -16.56
N TYR A 367 12.10 -1.79 -15.96
CA TYR A 367 13.27 -2.21 -15.17
C TYR A 367 14.53 -2.29 -16.02
N GLU A 368 14.43 -2.79 -17.27
CA GLU A 368 15.56 -2.86 -18.20
C GLU A 368 16.11 -1.48 -18.59
N GLN A 369 15.26 -0.44 -18.57
CA GLN A 369 15.65 0.93 -18.93
C GLN A 369 16.12 1.75 -17.72
N ILE A 370 15.79 1.35 -16.50
CA ILE A 370 16.16 2.06 -15.28
C ILE A 370 17.40 1.41 -14.67
N THR A 371 18.59 1.95 -14.99
CA THR A 371 19.87 1.36 -14.57
C THR A 371 20.06 1.31 -13.05
N THR A 372 19.33 2.12 -12.27
CA THR A 372 19.42 2.15 -10.80
C THR A 372 19.18 0.77 -10.17
N PHE A 373 18.32 -0.06 -10.74
CA PHE A 373 18.06 -1.42 -10.22
C PHE A 373 19.22 -2.40 -10.41
N GLU A 374 20.21 -2.04 -11.22
CA GLU A 374 21.45 -2.80 -11.40
C GLU A 374 22.64 -2.15 -10.66
N GLU A 375 22.69 -0.82 -10.64
CA GLU A 375 23.84 -0.03 -10.18
C GLU A 375 23.80 0.28 -8.68
N ASP A 376 22.60 0.43 -8.09
CA ASP A 376 22.42 0.71 -6.66
C ASP A 376 22.07 -0.59 -5.91
N GLU A 377 22.92 -0.98 -4.95
CA GLU A 377 22.79 -2.24 -4.20
C GLU A 377 21.48 -2.34 -3.40
N ASN A 378 20.95 -1.21 -2.89
CA ASN A 378 19.73 -1.19 -2.09
C ASN A 378 18.49 -1.38 -2.96
N TYR A 379 18.40 -0.67 -4.11
CA TYR A 379 17.31 -0.88 -5.07
C TYR A 379 17.38 -2.27 -5.71
N LYS A 380 18.59 -2.77 -5.99
CA LYS A 380 18.82 -4.12 -6.50
C LYS A 380 18.32 -5.19 -5.54
N ALA A 381 18.66 -5.07 -4.25
CA ALA A 381 18.19 -6.01 -3.22
C ALA A 381 16.66 -6.06 -3.13
N LEU A 382 15.99 -4.90 -3.16
CA LEU A 382 14.53 -4.80 -3.14
C LEU A 382 13.89 -5.41 -4.40
N TYR A 383 14.46 -5.14 -5.58
CA TYR A 383 13.96 -5.68 -6.84
C TYR A 383 14.12 -7.20 -6.94
N GLU A 384 15.30 -7.72 -6.61
CA GLU A 384 15.57 -9.16 -6.66
C GLU A 384 14.68 -9.93 -5.67
N GLN A 385 14.49 -9.41 -4.46
CA GLN A 385 13.60 -9.98 -3.47
C GLN A 385 12.14 -9.97 -3.95
N LEU A 386 11.67 -8.86 -4.52
CA LEU A 386 10.34 -8.74 -5.09
C LEU A 386 10.10 -9.77 -6.20
N ARG A 387 11.03 -9.86 -7.16
CA ARG A 387 10.94 -10.76 -8.30
C ARG A 387 10.89 -12.22 -7.89
N ASP A 388 11.75 -12.62 -6.94
CA ASP A 388 11.96 -14.02 -6.60
C ASP A 388 11.01 -14.49 -5.48
N TYR A 389 10.63 -13.62 -4.54
CA TYR A 389 9.90 -13.97 -3.31
C TYR A 389 8.67 -13.11 -3.03
N GLY A 390 8.19 -12.37 -4.00
CA GLY A 390 7.02 -11.52 -3.85
C GLY A 390 5.72 -12.30 -3.62
N HIS A 391 4.86 -11.82 -2.71
CA HIS A 391 3.55 -12.42 -2.41
C HIS A 391 2.48 -11.32 -2.31
N PRO A 392 1.38 -11.43 -3.05
CA PRO A 392 0.30 -10.46 -2.96
C PRO A 392 -0.44 -10.57 -1.63
N ARG A 393 -0.98 -9.44 -1.17
CA ARG A 393 -1.92 -9.44 -0.04
C ARG A 393 -3.18 -10.25 -0.38
N PRO A 394 -3.94 -10.75 0.65
CA PRO A 394 -5.08 -11.65 0.45
C PRO A 394 -6.10 -11.14 -0.57
N LYS A 395 -6.50 -12.00 -1.49
CA LYS A 395 -7.58 -11.72 -2.46
C LYS A 395 -8.91 -12.22 -1.89
N THR A 396 -9.76 -11.29 -1.48
CA THR A 396 -11.07 -11.63 -0.91
C THR A 396 -12.06 -10.48 -1.10
N PRO A 397 -13.34 -10.77 -1.30
CA PRO A 397 -14.37 -9.73 -1.39
C PRO A 397 -14.55 -8.90 -0.11
N VAL A 398 -13.93 -9.35 1.00
CA VAL A 398 -14.00 -8.67 2.30
C VAL A 398 -12.64 -8.18 2.78
N TYR A 399 -11.71 -7.92 1.88
CA TYR A 399 -10.34 -7.51 2.21
C TYR A 399 -10.24 -6.41 3.27
N PRO A 400 -11.01 -5.31 3.23
CA PRO A 400 -10.94 -4.28 4.27
C PRO A 400 -11.22 -4.81 5.69
N GLN A 401 -12.04 -5.88 5.81
CA GLN A 401 -12.27 -6.52 7.11
C GLN A 401 -11.09 -7.37 7.54
N VAL A 402 -10.40 -8.05 6.60
CA VAL A 402 -9.20 -8.84 6.89
C VAL A 402 -8.08 -7.90 7.38
N SER A 403 -7.83 -6.81 6.65
CA SER A 403 -6.83 -5.79 7.00
C SER A 403 -7.09 -5.19 8.39
N THR A 404 -8.31 -4.74 8.66
CA THR A 404 -8.69 -4.20 9.98
C THR A 404 -8.54 -5.25 11.08
N SER A 405 -8.89 -6.51 10.81
CA SER A 405 -8.77 -7.59 11.78
C SER A 405 -7.31 -7.93 12.10
N PHE A 406 -6.44 -7.91 11.07
CA PHE A 406 -5.01 -8.11 11.26
C PHE A 406 -4.40 -7.04 12.17
N GLN A 407 -4.66 -5.76 11.87
CA GLN A 407 -4.23 -4.65 12.71
C GLN A 407 -4.70 -4.80 14.16
N GLN A 408 -5.99 -5.11 14.37
CA GLN A 408 -6.57 -5.24 15.69
C GLN A 408 -5.89 -6.36 16.50
N VAL A 409 -5.65 -7.54 15.90
CA VAL A 409 -4.96 -8.65 16.57
C VAL A 409 -3.51 -8.28 16.89
N LEU A 410 -2.83 -7.62 15.96
CA LEU A 410 -1.45 -7.18 16.16
C LEU A 410 -1.33 -6.23 17.37
N GLU A 411 -2.18 -5.21 17.46
CA GLU A 411 -2.19 -4.28 18.59
C GLU A 411 -2.61 -4.95 19.91
N ASP A 412 -3.64 -5.77 19.87
CA ASP A 412 -4.16 -6.44 21.05
C ASP A 412 -3.16 -7.45 21.64
N VAL A 413 -2.47 -8.19 20.80
CA VAL A 413 -1.48 -9.19 21.24
C VAL A 413 -0.15 -8.51 21.58
N ALA A 414 0.41 -7.73 20.67
CA ALA A 414 1.76 -7.20 20.82
C ALA A 414 1.85 -6.06 21.85
N LEU A 415 0.88 -5.12 21.85
CA LEU A 415 0.91 -3.96 22.72
C LEU A 415 0.09 -4.16 24.01
N SER A 416 -1.07 -4.82 23.93
CA SER A 416 -1.99 -4.98 25.07
C SER A 416 -1.79 -6.31 25.81
N GLY A 417 -0.98 -7.23 25.28
CA GLY A 417 -0.67 -8.50 25.92
C GLY A 417 -1.84 -9.48 26.02
N LYS A 418 -2.85 -9.33 25.14
CA LYS A 418 -3.98 -10.26 25.09
C LYS A 418 -3.58 -11.62 24.55
N ASN A 419 -4.42 -12.62 24.75
CA ASN A 419 -4.20 -13.95 24.19
C ASN A 419 -4.38 -13.94 22.66
N ALA A 420 -3.42 -14.46 21.91
CA ALA A 420 -3.41 -14.40 20.45
C ALA A 420 -4.56 -15.23 19.84
N GLU A 421 -4.77 -16.45 20.34
CA GLU A 421 -5.79 -17.36 19.86
C GLU A 421 -7.19 -16.75 20.03
N ASP A 422 -7.50 -16.20 21.22
CA ASP A 422 -8.79 -15.58 21.53
C ASP A 422 -9.08 -14.36 20.60
N GLU A 423 -8.08 -13.53 20.33
CA GLU A 423 -8.28 -12.33 19.48
C GLU A 423 -8.37 -12.71 17.98
N MET A 424 -7.65 -13.74 17.55
CA MET A 424 -7.80 -14.29 16.20
C MET A 424 -9.17 -14.92 15.98
N ASP A 425 -9.70 -15.70 16.92
CA ASP A 425 -11.03 -16.30 16.83
C ASP A 425 -12.12 -15.22 16.71
N LYS A 426 -12.04 -14.15 17.52
CA LYS A 426 -12.97 -13.00 17.40
C LYS A 426 -12.86 -12.34 16.01
N SER A 427 -11.67 -12.32 15.43
CA SER A 427 -11.44 -11.76 14.10
C SER A 427 -12.05 -12.65 13.01
N VAL A 428 -11.89 -13.98 13.13
CA VAL A 428 -12.55 -14.96 12.26
C VAL A 428 -14.07 -14.79 12.27
N GLU A 429 -14.68 -14.63 13.45
CA GLU A 429 -16.12 -14.38 13.55
C GLU A 429 -16.55 -13.12 12.77
N ARG A 430 -15.78 -12.01 12.88
CA ARG A 430 -16.06 -10.76 12.15
C ARG A 430 -15.90 -10.92 10.63
N ILE A 431 -14.82 -11.56 10.19
CA ILE A 431 -14.54 -11.79 8.76
C ILE A 431 -15.63 -12.70 8.18
N ASN A 432 -15.91 -13.84 8.81
CA ASN A 432 -16.92 -14.80 8.34
C ASN A 432 -18.33 -14.19 8.30
N ALA A 433 -18.67 -13.28 9.23
CA ALA A 433 -19.94 -12.56 9.19
C ALA A 433 -20.10 -11.72 7.91
N LYS A 434 -19.00 -11.16 7.39
CA LYS A 434 -19.00 -10.43 6.11
C LYS A 434 -19.01 -11.37 4.91
N LEU A 435 -18.25 -12.47 4.96
CA LEU A 435 -18.17 -13.46 3.90
C LEU A 435 -19.51 -14.16 3.61
N LYS A 436 -20.43 -14.27 4.58
CA LYS A 436 -21.78 -14.84 4.38
C LYS A 436 -22.57 -14.23 3.22
N ARG A 437 -22.20 -13.04 2.74
CA ARG A 437 -22.86 -12.40 1.57
C ARG A 437 -22.42 -13.00 0.24
N TYR A 438 -21.24 -13.63 0.21
CA TYR A 438 -20.57 -14.13 -0.99
C TYR A 438 -20.56 -15.66 -1.08
N THR A 439 -20.93 -16.36 0.00
CA THR A 439 -20.95 -17.83 0.10
C THR A 439 -22.36 -18.45 -0.09
N ARG A 440 -23.31 -17.71 -0.65
CA ARG A 440 -24.70 -18.17 -0.86
C ARG A 440 -24.91 -18.75 -2.25
#